data_16ccf3326c154e031a871dd108d877e1
#
_entry.id   16ccf3326c154e031a871dd108d877e1
#
_cell.length_a   1.000
_cell.length_b   1.000
_cell.length_c   1.000
_cell.angle_alpha   90.00
_cell.angle_beta   90.00
_cell.angle_gamma   90.00
#
_symmetry.space_group_name_H-M   'P 1'
#
loop_
_entity.id
_entity.type
_entity.pdbx_description
1 polymer ?
#
loop_
_entity_poly.entity_id
_entity_poly.type
_entity_poly.pdbx_seq_one_letter_code
_entity_poly.pdbx_strand_id
1 'polypeptide(L)'
;KLYGDYSDRTGSFDKLTGDLKAITGVEFIDQNPIGKSTRSNPVTYLKAWDDIRKIFSDTQAAKVQGFKPAHFSFNVPGGRCEECQGEGIIKVEMQFMADVFLECEHCKGRRFKDEVLEISYKGKNIYDILEMTVNQALEFFSAGNGHSERSIVDKLQKLVDVGLGYVKLGQSSSTLSGGESQRVKLAYHLSRENADPTLFVFDEPTTGLHFHDIHKLMSSLNALIERG
;
A
#
# COMPACT_ATOMS: atom_id res chain seq x y z
N LYS A 1 -23.12 0.82 -15.56
CA LYS A 1 -23.66 1.21 -16.90
C LYS A 1 -23.85 2.72 -17.08
N LEU A 2 -24.12 3.47 -16.01
CA LEU A 2 -24.27 4.94 -16.08
C LEU A 2 -22.99 5.64 -16.58
N TYR A 3 -21.82 5.06 -16.30
CA TYR A 3 -20.50 5.63 -16.62
C TYR A 3 -19.69 4.79 -17.62
N GLY A 4 -20.37 3.96 -18.44
CA GLY A 4 -19.71 3.21 -19.52
C GLY A 4 -19.10 1.87 -19.10
N ASP A 5 -19.20 1.48 -17.85
CA ASP A 5 -18.81 0.13 -17.42
C ASP A 5 -19.93 -0.86 -17.71
N TYR A 6 -19.64 -1.82 -18.60
CA TYR A 6 -20.55 -2.87 -19.03
C TYR A 6 -20.07 -4.27 -18.65
N SER A 7 -19.02 -4.38 -17.81
CA SER A 7 -18.38 -5.65 -17.46
C SER A 7 -19.31 -6.61 -16.70
N ASP A 8 -20.21 -6.06 -15.87
CA ASP A 8 -21.07 -6.86 -15.00
C ASP A 8 -22.56 -6.78 -15.38
N ARG A 9 -23.30 -7.83 -15.06
CA ARG A 9 -24.76 -7.84 -15.18
C ARG A 9 -25.34 -6.94 -14.09
N THR A 10 -26.20 -6.01 -14.49
CA THR A 10 -26.98 -5.21 -13.53
C THR A 10 -28.06 -6.08 -12.91
N GLY A 11 -28.22 -5.98 -11.59
CA GLY A 11 -29.40 -6.51 -10.89
C GLY A 11 -30.68 -5.81 -11.38
N SER A 12 -31.83 -6.43 -11.13
CA SER A 12 -33.13 -5.79 -11.38
C SER A 12 -33.40 -4.76 -10.29
N PHE A 13 -33.86 -3.59 -10.67
CA PHE A 13 -34.27 -2.52 -9.77
C PHE A 13 -35.42 -1.72 -10.42
N ASP A 14 -36.28 -1.13 -9.60
CA ASP A 14 -37.45 -0.41 -10.11
C ASP A 14 -37.07 0.98 -10.63
N LYS A 15 -36.31 1.74 -9.82
CA LYS A 15 -35.95 3.13 -10.20
C LYS A 15 -34.72 3.59 -9.44
N LEU A 16 -33.84 4.30 -10.15
CA LEU A 16 -32.75 5.08 -9.56
C LEU A 16 -33.09 6.57 -9.66
N THR A 17 -33.14 7.27 -8.53
CA THR A 17 -33.53 8.69 -8.45
C THR A 17 -32.47 9.48 -7.69
N GLY A 18 -32.35 10.77 -7.97
CA GLY A 18 -31.41 11.69 -7.37
C GLY A 18 -30.69 12.51 -8.43
N ASP A 19 -29.75 13.33 -8.02
CA ASP A 19 -28.90 14.09 -8.95
C ASP A 19 -27.75 13.22 -9.48
N LEU A 20 -28.09 12.32 -10.39
CA LEU A 20 -27.15 11.38 -10.99
C LEU A 20 -26.09 12.08 -11.86
N LYS A 21 -26.35 13.33 -12.29
CA LYS A 21 -25.39 14.09 -13.11
C LYS A 21 -24.27 14.72 -12.28
N ALA A 22 -24.51 14.91 -10.98
CA ALA A 22 -23.49 15.42 -10.07
C ALA A 22 -22.40 14.38 -9.78
N ILE A 23 -22.66 13.07 -9.98
CA ILE A 23 -21.72 11.99 -9.71
C ILE A 23 -20.97 11.68 -11.01
N THR A 24 -19.64 11.74 -10.98
CA THR A 24 -18.77 11.47 -12.13
C THR A 24 -18.11 10.08 -12.09
N GLY A 25 -18.05 9.46 -10.91
CA GLY A 25 -17.49 8.13 -10.73
C GLY A 25 -18.20 7.31 -9.65
N VAL A 26 -18.01 6.00 -9.70
CA VAL A 26 -18.46 5.06 -8.66
C VAL A 26 -17.30 4.17 -8.29
N GLU A 27 -16.95 4.13 -7.00
CA GLU A 27 -15.89 3.28 -6.46
C GLU A 27 -16.46 2.29 -5.46
N PHE A 28 -16.22 1.02 -5.70
CA PHE A 28 -16.62 -0.05 -4.80
C PHE A 28 -15.44 -0.47 -3.93
N ILE A 29 -15.52 -0.19 -2.64
CA ILE A 29 -14.49 -0.47 -1.65
C ILE A 29 -14.83 -1.77 -0.94
N ASP A 30 -14.41 -2.88 -1.53
CA ASP A 30 -14.62 -4.23 -1.02
C ASP A 30 -13.47 -4.70 -0.10
N GLN A 31 -13.64 -5.89 0.49
CA GLN A 31 -12.67 -6.54 1.36
C GLN A 31 -11.66 -7.43 0.60
N ASN A 32 -11.68 -7.44 -0.73
CA ASN A 32 -10.70 -8.18 -1.52
C ASN A 32 -9.28 -7.64 -1.31
N PRO A 33 -8.25 -8.47 -1.43
CA PRO A 33 -6.85 -8.04 -1.32
C PRO A 33 -6.52 -6.87 -2.25
N ILE A 34 -5.65 -5.96 -1.80
CA ILE A 34 -5.20 -4.77 -2.56
C ILE A 34 -4.33 -5.10 -3.78
N GLY A 35 -4.11 -6.37 -4.06
CA GLY A 35 -3.38 -6.87 -5.23
C GLY A 35 -3.30 -8.38 -5.22
N LYS A 36 -3.03 -8.95 -6.40
CA LYS A 36 -2.98 -10.41 -6.60
C LYS A 36 -1.59 -11.03 -6.31
N SER A 37 -0.57 -10.20 -6.21
CA SER A 37 0.82 -10.64 -6.01
C SER A 37 1.18 -10.58 -4.52
N THR A 38 1.97 -11.55 -4.05
CA THR A 38 2.60 -11.54 -2.71
C THR A 38 3.48 -10.32 -2.46
N ARG A 39 3.90 -9.62 -3.53
CA ARG A 39 4.66 -8.36 -3.49
C ARG A 39 3.78 -7.10 -3.33
N SER A 40 2.47 -7.24 -3.45
CA SER A 40 1.55 -6.14 -3.17
C SER A 40 1.56 -5.85 -1.66
N ASN A 41 1.68 -4.58 -1.29
CA ASN A 41 1.71 -4.14 0.10
C ASN A 41 1.18 -2.71 0.24
N PRO A 42 0.84 -2.25 1.46
CA PRO A 42 0.27 -0.92 1.67
C PRO A 42 1.11 0.22 1.13
N VAL A 43 2.44 0.18 1.33
CA VAL A 43 3.32 1.29 0.93
C VAL A 43 3.42 1.47 -0.59
N THR A 44 3.35 0.37 -1.36
CA THR A 44 3.32 0.44 -2.82
C THR A 44 1.94 0.86 -3.33
N TYR A 45 0.88 0.43 -2.68
CA TYR A 45 -0.48 0.78 -3.04
C TYR A 45 -0.73 2.29 -2.91
N LEU A 46 -0.25 2.92 -1.84
CA LEU A 46 -0.30 4.37 -1.64
C LEU A 46 0.76 5.15 -2.45
N LYS A 47 1.60 4.48 -3.23
CA LYS A 47 2.71 5.08 -3.98
C LYS A 47 3.74 5.82 -3.11
N ALA A 48 3.81 5.53 -1.81
CA ALA A 48 4.83 6.07 -0.93
C ALA A 48 6.20 5.40 -1.17
N TRP A 49 6.20 4.16 -1.68
CA TRP A 49 7.45 3.44 -2.02
C TRP A 49 8.27 4.15 -3.10
N ASP A 50 7.64 4.87 -4.01
CA ASP A 50 8.34 5.60 -5.07
C ASP A 50 9.21 6.73 -4.50
N ASP A 51 8.68 7.47 -3.52
CA ASP A 51 9.43 8.52 -2.84
C ASP A 51 10.55 7.93 -1.95
N ILE A 52 10.30 6.80 -1.28
CA ILE A 52 11.31 6.10 -0.49
C ILE A 52 12.48 5.66 -1.39
N ARG A 53 12.20 5.02 -2.53
CA ARG A 53 13.23 4.60 -3.49
C ARG A 53 14.06 5.79 -3.99
N LYS A 54 13.41 6.93 -4.21
CA LYS A 54 14.09 8.15 -4.61
C LYS A 54 15.07 8.63 -3.54
N ILE A 55 14.65 8.68 -2.27
CA ILE A 55 15.54 9.07 -1.16
C ILE A 55 16.79 8.18 -1.12
N PHE A 56 16.63 6.86 -1.24
CA PHE A 56 17.77 5.94 -1.23
C PHE A 56 18.70 6.15 -2.42
N SER A 57 18.16 6.34 -3.63
CA SER A 57 18.97 6.60 -4.83
C SER A 57 19.68 7.95 -4.80
N ASP A 58 19.17 8.91 -4.04
CA ASP A 58 19.79 10.23 -3.88
C ASP A 58 20.94 10.26 -2.86
N THR A 59 21.16 9.18 -2.09
CA THR A 59 22.29 9.06 -1.17
C THR A 59 23.63 9.07 -1.92
N GLN A 60 24.68 9.57 -1.27
CA GLN A 60 26.01 9.60 -1.87
C GLN A 60 26.53 8.20 -2.21
N ALA A 61 26.29 7.21 -1.35
CA ALA A 61 26.71 5.84 -1.57
C ALA A 61 26.02 5.22 -2.80
N ALA A 62 24.71 5.43 -2.97
CA ALA A 62 23.96 4.96 -4.14
C ALA A 62 24.47 5.61 -5.44
N LYS A 63 24.77 6.91 -5.42
CA LYS A 63 25.32 7.64 -6.58
C LYS A 63 26.68 7.12 -7.00
N VAL A 64 27.56 6.81 -6.05
CA VAL A 64 28.89 6.24 -6.32
C VAL A 64 28.77 4.87 -6.98
N GLN A 65 27.81 4.05 -6.57
CA GLN A 65 27.54 2.73 -7.15
C GLN A 65 26.67 2.77 -8.41
N GLY A 66 26.21 3.96 -8.83
CA GLY A 66 25.35 4.12 -10.01
C GLY A 66 23.93 3.58 -9.80
N PHE A 67 23.47 3.43 -8.56
CA PHE A 67 22.14 2.94 -8.26
C PHE A 67 21.07 3.99 -8.52
N LYS A 68 20.04 3.57 -9.26
CA LYS A 68 18.84 4.36 -9.60
C LYS A 68 17.67 3.90 -8.73
N PRO A 69 16.55 4.64 -8.67
CA PRO A 69 15.37 4.22 -7.89
C PRO A 69 14.86 2.80 -8.20
N ALA A 70 15.09 2.30 -9.43
CA ALA A 70 14.73 0.93 -9.81
C ALA A 70 15.50 -0.14 -9.02
N HIS A 71 16.74 0.11 -8.60
CA HIS A 71 17.53 -0.84 -7.80
C HIS A 71 16.97 -1.04 -6.39
N PHE A 72 16.23 -0.07 -5.87
CA PHE A 72 15.54 -0.15 -4.59
C PHE A 72 14.09 -0.67 -4.70
N SER A 73 13.76 -1.33 -5.83
CA SER A 73 12.46 -1.95 -6.04
C SER A 73 12.57 -3.48 -5.96
N PHE A 74 11.70 -4.09 -5.17
CA PHE A 74 11.54 -5.55 -5.13
C PHE A 74 10.64 -6.08 -6.27
N ASN A 75 10.03 -5.19 -7.07
CA ASN A 75 9.11 -5.56 -8.15
C ASN A 75 9.78 -5.70 -9.52
N VAL A 76 10.91 -5.02 -9.74
CA VAL A 76 11.61 -5.01 -11.03
C VAL A 76 13.03 -5.56 -10.89
N PRO A 77 13.62 -6.13 -11.96
CA PRO A 77 15.02 -6.57 -11.96
C PRO A 77 15.99 -5.42 -11.67
N GLY A 78 17.15 -5.75 -11.16
CA GLY A 78 18.23 -4.80 -10.86
C GLY A 78 18.77 -5.00 -9.44
N GLY A 79 18.00 -4.60 -8.42
CA GLY A 79 18.46 -4.73 -7.03
C GLY A 79 17.71 -5.77 -6.20
N ARG A 80 16.65 -6.38 -6.74
CA ARG A 80 15.92 -7.46 -6.05
C ARG A 80 16.72 -8.76 -6.05
N CYS A 81 16.52 -9.59 -5.04
CA CYS A 81 17.02 -10.97 -5.04
C CYS A 81 16.50 -11.71 -6.27
N GLU A 82 17.37 -12.37 -7.02
CA GLU A 82 17.00 -13.08 -8.24
C GLU A 82 16.36 -14.43 -7.99
N GLU A 83 16.74 -15.10 -6.91
CA GLU A 83 16.16 -16.37 -6.48
C GLU A 83 14.67 -16.26 -6.21
N CYS A 84 14.28 -15.42 -5.23
CA CYS A 84 12.89 -15.22 -4.86
C CYS A 84 12.21 -14.08 -5.65
N GLN A 85 12.89 -13.47 -6.59
CA GLN A 85 12.41 -12.35 -7.40
C GLN A 85 11.82 -11.18 -6.58
N GLY A 86 12.36 -10.95 -5.38
CA GLY A 86 11.94 -9.88 -4.49
C GLY A 86 10.76 -10.24 -3.57
N GLU A 87 10.32 -11.49 -3.54
CA GLU A 87 9.25 -11.93 -2.64
C GLU A 87 9.74 -12.17 -1.20
N GLY A 88 11.03 -12.50 -1.05
CA GLY A 88 11.62 -12.88 0.24
C GLY A 88 11.32 -14.32 0.62
N ILE A 89 10.37 -14.96 -0.06
CA ILE A 89 9.92 -16.34 0.16
C ILE A 89 9.93 -17.10 -1.16
N ILE A 90 10.01 -18.41 -1.08
CA ILE A 90 9.89 -19.34 -2.20
C ILE A 90 8.65 -20.19 -1.96
N LYS A 91 7.74 -20.19 -2.92
CA LYS A 91 6.55 -21.01 -2.92
C LYS A 91 6.89 -22.40 -3.45
N VAL A 92 6.61 -23.42 -2.66
CA VAL A 92 6.69 -24.83 -3.08
C VAL A 92 5.28 -25.34 -3.28
N GLU A 93 4.92 -25.57 -4.53
CA GLU A 93 3.59 -26.09 -4.89
C GLU A 93 3.49 -27.59 -4.59
N MET A 94 2.45 -27.98 -3.86
CA MET A 94 2.20 -29.35 -3.47
C MET A 94 0.94 -29.86 -4.21
N GLN A 95 1.06 -31.00 -4.90
CA GLN A 95 -0.03 -31.55 -5.74
C GLN A 95 -1.32 -31.90 -4.98
N PHE A 96 -1.22 -32.26 -3.69
CA PHE A 96 -2.35 -32.75 -2.89
C PHE A 96 -2.49 -32.09 -1.51
N MET A 97 -1.70 -31.07 -1.23
CA MET A 97 -1.70 -30.31 0.03
C MET A 97 -1.60 -28.82 -0.24
N ALA A 98 -1.83 -28.02 0.81
CA ALA A 98 -1.61 -26.56 0.71
C ALA A 98 -0.15 -26.26 0.36
N ASP A 99 0.06 -25.21 -0.45
CA ASP A 99 1.39 -24.74 -0.81
C ASP A 99 2.20 -24.37 0.43
N VAL A 100 3.49 -24.70 0.41
CA VAL A 100 4.42 -24.35 1.48
C VAL A 100 5.23 -23.13 1.08
N PHE A 101 5.33 -22.15 1.97
CA PHE A 101 6.12 -20.95 1.77
C PHE A 101 7.38 -21.02 2.65
N LEU A 102 8.54 -21.07 2.02
CA LEU A 102 9.83 -21.13 2.68
C LEU A 102 10.54 -19.78 2.56
N GLU A 103 11.26 -19.38 3.60
CA GLU A 103 12.13 -18.22 3.52
C GLU A 103 13.20 -18.44 2.45
N CYS A 104 13.47 -17.45 1.62
CA CYS A 104 14.52 -17.53 0.61
C CYS A 104 15.90 -17.62 1.27
N GLU A 105 16.59 -18.72 1.09
CA GLU A 105 17.91 -18.98 1.69
C GLU A 105 18.97 -17.98 1.23
N HIS A 106 18.89 -17.51 0.00
CA HIS A 106 19.84 -16.57 -0.58
C HIS A 106 19.76 -15.20 0.11
N CYS A 107 18.58 -14.55 0.12
CA CYS A 107 18.42 -13.22 0.70
C CYS A 107 17.93 -13.25 2.16
N LYS A 108 17.67 -14.41 2.73
CA LYS A 108 17.16 -14.58 4.11
C LYS A 108 15.97 -13.66 4.37
N GLY A 109 14.96 -13.75 3.54
CA GLY A 109 13.75 -12.95 3.61
C GLY A 109 13.89 -11.48 3.21
N ARG A 110 15.12 -10.96 3.02
CA ARG A 110 15.39 -9.52 2.84
C ARG A 110 15.03 -8.93 1.47
N ARG A 111 14.63 -9.75 0.50
CA ARG A 111 14.09 -9.35 -0.81
C ARG A 111 15.07 -8.71 -1.79
N PHE A 112 16.20 -8.17 -1.32
CA PHE A 112 17.18 -7.42 -2.11
C PHE A 112 18.53 -8.14 -2.15
N LYS A 113 19.37 -7.75 -3.10
CA LYS A 113 20.77 -8.11 -3.17
C LYS A 113 21.54 -7.44 -2.03
N ASP A 114 22.61 -8.07 -1.55
CA ASP A 114 23.41 -7.56 -0.44
C ASP A 114 24.02 -6.18 -0.75
N GLU A 115 24.48 -5.95 -1.98
CA GLU A 115 25.01 -4.65 -2.43
C GLU A 115 23.99 -3.49 -2.30
N VAL A 116 22.70 -3.78 -2.49
CA VAL A 116 21.63 -2.79 -2.29
C VAL A 116 21.37 -2.54 -0.81
N LEU A 117 21.51 -3.59 0.01
CA LEU A 117 21.31 -3.51 1.47
C LEU A 117 22.45 -2.77 2.19
N GLU A 118 23.62 -2.61 1.56
CA GLU A 118 24.72 -1.78 2.07
C GLU A 118 24.39 -0.29 2.02
N ILE A 119 23.46 0.12 1.14
CA ILE A 119 23.03 1.51 1.06
C ILE A 119 22.10 1.83 2.22
N SER A 120 22.47 2.86 2.99
CA SER A 120 21.67 3.30 4.13
C SER A 120 21.25 4.77 4.03
N TYR A 121 20.09 5.07 4.56
CA TYR A 121 19.57 6.42 4.79
C TYR A 121 19.25 6.57 6.28
N LYS A 122 19.87 7.54 6.96
CA LYS A 122 19.77 7.75 8.42
C LYS A 122 20.01 6.45 9.22
N GLY A 123 20.99 5.63 8.80
CA GLY A 123 21.37 4.39 9.47
C GLY A 123 20.42 3.21 9.26
N LYS A 124 19.46 3.30 8.34
CA LYS A 124 18.55 2.23 7.96
C LYS A 124 18.72 1.87 6.49
N ASN A 125 18.76 0.59 6.16
CA ASN A 125 18.73 0.14 4.78
C ASN A 125 17.29 0.02 4.24
N ILE A 126 17.15 -0.27 2.97
CA ILE A 126 15.84 -0.33 2.31
C ILE A 126 14.92 -1.43 2.87
N TYR A 127 15.48 -2.55 3.34
CA TYR A 127 14.73 -3.62 3.98
C TYR A 127 14.27 -3.23 5.39
N ASP A 128 15.11 -2.55 6.17
CA ASP A 128 14.74 -2.04 7.49
C ASP A 128 13.50 -1.13 7.40
N ILE A 129 13.40 -0.35 6.33
CA ILE A 129 12.23 0.51 6.10
C ILE A 129 10.97 -0.33 5.85
N LEU A 130 11.06 -1.43 5.08
CA LEU A 130 9.92 -2.34 4.86
C LEU A 130 9.42 -2.99 6.16
N GLU A 131 10.31 -3.26 7.09
CA GLU A 131 10.00 -3.88 8.38
C GLU A 131 9.43 -2.89 9.42
N MET A 132 9.53 -1.60 9.17
CA MET A 132 8.91 -0.59 10.04
C MET A 132 7.38 -0.69 9.96
N THR A 133 6.72 -0.49 11.10
CA THR A 133 5.29 -0.18 11.11
C THR A 133 5.07 1.21 10.51
N VAL A 134 3.84 1.49 10.08
CA VAL A 134 3.47 2.82 9.56
C VAL A 134 3.80 3.93 10.59
N ASN A 135 3.51 3.70 11.89
CA ASN A 135 3.84 4.66 12.95
C ASN A 135 5.36 4.90 13.07
N GLN A 136 6.17 3.84 13.05
CA GLN A 136 7.63 3.95 13.11
C GLN A 136 8.19 4.68 11.89
N ALA A 137 7.66 4.40 10.71
CA ALA A 137 8.06 5.07 9.48
C ALA A 137 7.68 6.55 9.47
N LEU A 138 6.50 6.89 9.99
CA LEU A 138 6.10 8.30 10.18
C LEU A 138 7.09 9.04 11.06
N GLU A 139 7.44 8.50 12.22
CA GLU A 139 8.41 9.10 13.12
C GLU A 139 9.78 9.27 12.43
N PHE A 140 10.24 8.23 11.74
CA PHE A 140 11.52 8.20 11.04
C PHE A 140 11.62 9.28 9.94
N PHE A 141 10.59 9.43 9.11
CA PHE A 141 10.58 10.38 8.01
C PHE A 141 10.21 11.81 8.45
N SER A 142 9.42 11.98 9.51
CA SER A 142 9.08 13.31 10.06
C SER A 142 10.29 14.10 10.57
N ALA A 143 11.37 13.42 10.92
CA ALA A 143 12.64 14.05 11.29
C ALA A 143 13.39 14.67 10.09
N GLY A 144 12.88 14.54 8.86
CA GLY A 144 13.44 15.12 7.63
C GLY A 144 12.61 16.31 7.14
N ASN A 145 13.28 17.23 6.45
CA ASN A 145 12.66 18.46 5.92
C ASN A 145 12.57 18.47 4.38
N GLY A 146 12.97 17.40 3.71
CA GLY A 146 12.95 17.30 2.25
C GLY A 146 11.54 17.13 1.68
N HIS A 147 11.38 17.43 0.39
CA HIS A 147 10.09 17.26 -0.29
C HIS A 147 9.63 15.81 -0.29
N SER A 148 10.55 14.86 -0.55
CA SER A 148 10.23 13.44 -0.58
C SER A 148 9.80 12.91 0.79
N GLU A 149 10.46 13.33 1.89
CA GLU A 149 10.05 12.94 3.24
C GLU A 149 8.65 13.47 3.58
N ARG A 150 8.33 14.72 3.24
CA ARG A 150 6.98 15.28 3.44
C ARG A 150 5.92 14.49 2.67
N SER A 151 6.18 14.17 1.40
CA SER A 151 5.28 13.34 0.58
C SER A 151 5.06 11.95 1.18
N ILE A 152 6.12 11.32 1.72
CA ILE A 152 6.00 10.02 2.42
C ILE A 152 5.12 10.17 3.66
N VAL A 153 5.40 11.18 4.50
CA VAL A 153 4.65 11.45 5.74
C VAL A 153 3.16 11.66 5.44
N ASP A 154 2.84 12.50 4.44
CA ASP A 154 1.45 12.79 4.05
C ASP A 154 0.70 11.52 3.62
N LYS A 155 1.34 10.66 2.83
CA LYS A 155 0.77 9.39 2.39
C LYS A 155 0.60 8.39 3.53
N LEU A 156 1.62 8.23 4.38
CA LEU A 156 1.59 7.30 5.52
C LEU A 156 0.60 7.77 6.59
N GLN A 157 0.42 9.07 6.77
CA GLN A 157 -0.58 9.61 7.70
C GLN A 157 -1.98 9.10 7.36
N LYS A 158 -2.33 8.93 6.08
CA LYS A 158 -3.63 8.39 5.67
C LYS A 158 -3.85 6.95 6.14
N LEU A 159 -2.78 6.14 6.26
CA LEU A 159 -2.88 4.81 6.87
C LEU A 159 -3.15 4.89 8.39
N VAL A 160 -2.57 5.86 9.08
CA VAL A 160 -2.84 6.08 10.51
C VAL A 160 -4.27 6.58 10.72
N ASP A 161 -4.72 7.50 9.86
CA ASP A 161 -6.07 8.08 9.91
C ASP A 161 -7.16 6.99 9.81
N VAL A 162 -6.90 5.90 9.05
CA VAL A 162 -7.81 4.74 8.95
C VAL A 162 -7.51 3.63 9.97
N GLY A 163 -6.64 3.87 10.95
CA GLY A 163 -6.33 2.91 12.03
C GLY A 163 -5.34 1.81 11.67
N LEU A 164 -4.50 1.99 10.63
CA LEU A 164 -3.50 1.01 10.18
C LEU A 164 -2.06 1.36 10.59
N GLY A 165 -1.88 2.16 11.63
CA GLY A 165 -0.55 2.57 12.10
C GLY A 165 0.36 1.43 12.56
N TYR A 166 -0.20 0.28 12.92
CA TYR A 166 0.52 -0.92 13.38
C TYR A 166 1.00 -1.83 12.25
N VAL A 167 0.45 -1.68 11.03
CA VAL A 167 0.79 -2.52 9.87
C VAL A 167 2.21 -2.20 9.40
N LYS A 168 2.99 -3.24 9.04
CA LYS A 168 4.32 -3.03 8.47
C LYS A 168 4.22 -2.53 7.02
N LEU A 169 5.13 -1.64 6.63
CA LEU A 169 5.17 -1.09 5.27
C LEU A 169 5.26 -2.17 4.19
N GLY A 170 6.09 -3.19 4.42
CA GLY A 170 6.33 -4.30 3.51
C GLY A 170 5.40 -5.51 3.71
N GLN A 171 4.37 -5.40 4.57
CA GLN A 171 3.44 -6.49 4.82
C GLN A 171 2.70 -6.89 3.54
N SER A 172 2.77 -8.18 3.17
CA SER A 172 2.07 -8.67 1.98
C SER A 172 0.55 -8.49 2.09
N SER A 173 -0.07 -8.10 0.99
CA SER A 173 -1.54 -7.97 0.91
C SER A 173 -2.27 -9.27 1.21
N SER A 174 -1.65 -10.42 0.96
CA SER A 174 -2.21 -11.74 1.28
C SER A 174 -2.31 -12.04 2.78
N THR A 175 -1.58 -11.29 3.62
CA THR A 175 -1.60 -11.43 5.08
C THR A 175 -2.47 -10.38 5.77
N LEU A 176 -3.01 -9.43 5.01
CA LEU A 176 -3.97 -8.46 5.52
C LEU A 176 -5.35 -9.10 5.62
N SER A 177 -6.07 -8.79 6.68
CA SER A 177 -7.50 -9.11 6.77
C SER A 177 -8.30 -8.34 5.72
N GLY A 178 -9.52 -8.80 5.43
CA GLY A 178 -10.42 -8.11 4.50
C GLY A 178 -10.66 -6.65 4.91
N GLY A 179 -10.91 -6.40 6.19
CA GLY A 179 -11.09 -5.04 6.72
C GLY A 179 -9.83 -4.18 6.64
N GLU A 180 -8.63 -4.74 6.84
CA GLU A 180 -7.37 -4.01 6.63
C GLU A 180 -7.17 -3.66 5.15
N SER A 181 -7.43 -4.60 4.24
CA SER A 181 -7.37 -4.36 2.79
C SER A 181 -8.33 -3.25 2.36
N GLN A 182 -9.54 -3.24 2.88
CA GLN A 182 -10.55 -2.21 2.64
C GLN A 182 -10.07 -0.84 3.14
N ARG A 183 -9.50 -0.76 4.35
CA ARG A 183 -8.97 0.49 4.90
C ARG A 183 -7.74 1.02 4.14
N VAL A 184 -6.89 0.14 3.59
CA VAL A 184 -5.81 0.58 2.70
C VAL A 184 -6.37 1.24 1.43
N LYS A 185 -7.45 0.67 0.84
CA LYS A 185 -8.13 1.29 -0.30
C LYS A 185 -8.71 2.67 0.07
N LEU A 186 -9.35 2.78 1.24
CA LEU A 186 -9.84 4.06 1.75
C LEU A 186 -8.71 5.08 1.92
N ALA A 187 -7.57 4.69 2.53
CA ALA A 187 -6.42 5.56 2.70
C ALA A 187 -5.88 6.07 1.35
N TYR A 188 -5.90 5.24 0.31
CA TYR A 188 -5.51 5.63 -1.03
C TYR A 188 -6.41 6.74 -1.59
N HIS A 189 -7.73 6.62 -1.46
CA HIS A 189 -8.65 7.67 -1.91
C HIS A 189 -8.49 8.96 -1.09
N LEU A 190 -8.23 8.85 0.21
CA LEU A 190 -7.89 9.99 1.07
C LEU A 190 -6.55 10.68 0.69
N SER A 191 -5.65 9.99 0.01
CA SER A 191 -4.36 10.55 -0.42
C SER A 191 -4.43 11.32 -1.74
N ARG A 192 -5.54 11.24 -2.49
CA ARG A 192 -5.72 11.97 -3.75
C ARG A 192 -6.14 13.41 -3.47
N GLU A 193 -5.43 14.36 -4.06
CA GLU A 193 -5.68 15.80 -3.83
C GLU A 193 -6.93 16.32 -4.56
N ASN A 194 -7.21 15.80 -5.76
CA ASN A 194 -8.36 16.17 -6.57
C ASN A 194 -9.20 14.92 -6.82
N ALA A 195 -10.30 14.78 -6.11
CA ALA A 195 -11.28 13.76 -6.38
C ALA A 195 -12.45 14.38 -7.12
N ASP A 196 -12.77 13.86 -8.33
CA ASP A 196 -14.04 14.15 -8.95
C ASP A 196 -15.19 13.64 -8.07
N PRO A 197 -16.38 14.25 -8.08
CA PRO A 197 -17.52 13.78 -7.31
C PRO A 197 -17.79 12.30 -7.53
N THR A 198 -17.51 11.48 -6.52
CA THR A 198 -17.49 10.02 -6.62
C THR A 198 -18.41 9.41 -5.57
N LEU A 199 -19.29 8.49 -5.99
CA LEU A 199 -20.07 7.67 -5.09
C LEU A 199 -19.22 6.50 -4.59
N PHE A 200 -18.90 6.49 -3.30
CA PHE A 200 -18.23 5.37 -2.65
C PHE A 200 -19.25 4.38 -2.09
N VAL A 201 -19.11 3.11 -2.43
CA VAL A 201 -19.91 2.01 -1.90
C VAL A 201 -19.00 1.11 -1.05
N PHE A 202 -19.31 0.97 0.23
CA PHE A 202 -18.55 0.16 1.17
C PHE A 202 -19.33 -1.10 1.55
N ASP A 203 -18.65 -2.24 1.53
CA ASP A 203 -19.20 -3.52 1.97
C ASP A 203 -18.74 -3.80 3.41
N GLU A 204 -19.67 -3.73 4.37
CA GLU A 204 -19.46 -3.98 5.80
C GLU A 204 -18.21 -3.29 6.41
N PRO A 205 -18.03 -1.96 6.29
CA PRO A 205 -16.77 -1.29 6.61
C PRO A 205 -16.37 -1.34 8.09
N THR A 206 -17.28 -1.70 8.97
CA THR A 206 -17.05 -1.76 10.42
C THR A 206 -16.82 -3.18 10.95
N THR A 207 -16.93 -4.20 10.10
CA THR A 207 -16.78 -5.59 10.51
C THR A 207 -15.39 -5.86 11.08
N GLY A 208 -15.34 -6.49 12.25
CA GLY A 208 -14.10 -6.84 12.96
C GLY A 208 -13.35 -5.66 13.59
N LEU A 209 -13.95 -4.46 13.65
CA LEU A 209 -13.36 -3.30 14.29
C LEU A 209 -13.77 -3.16 15.75
N HIS A 210 -12.81 -2.73 16.58
CA HIS A 210 -13.10 -2.24 17.93
C HIS A 210 -13.73 -0.84 17.86
N PHE A 211 -14.52 -0.45 18.86
CA PHE A 211 -15.23 0.85 18.90
C PHE A 211 -14.33 2.06 18.64
N HIS A 212 -13.10 2.04 19.15
CA HIS A 212 -12.14 3.12 18.93
C HIS A 212 -11.75 3.24 17.44
N ASP A 213 -11.60 2.13 16.74
CA ASP A 213 -11.24 2.12 15.32
C ASP A 213 -12.42 2.49 14.43
N ILE A 214 -13.66 2.16 14.85
CA ILE A 214 -14.88 2.63 14.18
C ILE A 214 -14.93 4.17 14.19
N HIS A 215 -14.57 4.79 15.31
CA HIS A 215 -14.55 6.26 15.38
C HIS A 215 -13.55 6.89 14.41
N LYS A 216 -12.34 6.33 14.30
CA LYS A 216 -11.33 6.75 13.30
C LYS A 216 -11.84 6.56 11.86
N LEU A 217 -12.46 5.41 11.59
CA LEU A 217 -13.05 5.13 10.28
C LEU A 217 -14.12 6.16 9.91
N MET A 218 -15.03 6.47 10.84
CA MET A 218 -16.09 7.47 10.62
C MET A 218 -15.51 8.86 10.36
N SER A 219 -14.45 9.25 11.08
CA SER A 219 -13.74 10.52 10.83
C SER A 219 -13.13 10.55 9.42
N SER A 220 -12.56 9.43 8.97
CA SER A 220 -11.99 9.30 7.62
C SER A 220 -13.06 9.35 6.52
N LEU A 221 -14.23 8.74 6.74
CA LEU A 221 -15.36 8.80 5.82
C LEU A 221 -15.91 10.24 5.71
N ASN A 222 -16.03 10.93 6.84
CA ASN A 222 -16.44 12.34 6.84
C ASN A 222 -15.45 13.22 6.08
N ALA A 223 -14.14 12.97 6.24
CA ALA A 223 -13.11 13.68 5.49
C ALA A 223 -13.18 13.43 3.97
N LEU A 224 -13.66 12.26 3.52
CA LEU A 224 -13.95 12.03 2.09
C LEU A 224 -15.15 12.85 1.62
N ILE A 225 -16.23 12.88 2.41
CA ILE A 225 -17.46 13.63 2.08
C ILE A 225 -17.16 15.13 1.98
N GLU A 226 -16.33 15.67 2.87
CA GLU A 226 -15.94 17.09 2.86
C GLU A 226 -15.11 17.50 1.63
N ARG A 227 -14.52 16.54 0.94
CA ARG A 227 -13.72 16.77 -0.29
C ARG A 227 -14.55 16.75 -1.58
N GLY A 228 -15.80 16.35 -1.54
CA GLY A 228 -16.73 16.21 -2.67
C GLY A 228 -16.88 14.73 -3.05
#